data_9b073d46c24baf92b2fd91441d0ff831
#
_entry.id   9b073d46c24baf92b2fd91441d0ff831
#
_cell.length_a   1.000
_cell.length_b   1.000
_cell.length_c   1.000
_cell.angle_alpha   90.00
_cell.angle_beta   90.00
_cell.angle_gamma   90.00
#
_symmetry.space_group_name_H-M   'P 1'
#
loop_
_entity.id
_entity.type
_entity.pdbx_description
1 polymer ?
#
loop_
_entity_poly.entity_id
_entity_poly.type
_entity_poly.pdbx_seq_one_letter_code
_entity_poly.pdbx_strand_id
1 'polypeptide(L)' 'MTRIEVEYCVPCGMLNRAQDVSRALLEQFGEAIDEVALVTGDDGVFAVRAADETVFDKTEDEYDVDAIVRAVKPYVGATA' A
#
# COMPACT_ATOMS: atom_id res chain seq x y z
N MET A 1 8.09 12.20 6.89
CA MET A 1 8.33 11.49 5.62
C MET A 1 7.91 10.06 5.80
N THR A 2 7.32 9.49 4.78
CA THR A 2 6.67 8.20 4.93
C THR A 2 7.11 7.26 3.81
N ARG A 3 7.50 6.06 4.21
CA ARG A 3 7.81 4.99 3.29
C ARG A 3 6.66 3.99 3.32
N ILE A 4 6.17 3.65 2.15
CA ILE A 4 5.05 2.71 1.99
C ILE A 4 5.58 1.42 1.38
N GLU A 5 5.14 0.29 1.91
CA GLU A 5 5.46 -1.01 1.33
C GLU A 5 4.17 -1.71 0.94
N VAL A 6 4.16 -2.27 -0.26
CA VAL A 6 3.06 -3.11 -0.72
C VAL A 6 3.63 -4.49 -0.97
N GLU A 7 3.30 -5.43 -0.10
CA GLU A 7 3.73 -6.81 -0.25
C GLU A 7 2.62 -7.59 -0.96
N TYR A 8 2.97 -8.31 -2.01
CA TYR A 8 1.96 -8.99 -2.83
C TYR A 8 2.43 -10.38 -3.23
N CYS A 9 1.47 -11.28 -3.40
CA CYS A 9 1.76 -12.65 -3.81
C CYS A 9 2.08 -12.67 -5.31
N VAL A 10 3.31 -13.03 -5.64
CA VAL A 10 3.74 -13.08 -7.04
C VAL A 10 3.05 -14.21 -7.80
N PRO A 11 3.10 -15.47 -7.32
CA PRO A 11 2.46 -16.55 -8.07
C PRO A 11 0.94 -16.46 -8.13
N CYS A 12 0.34 -15.58 -7.33
CA CYS A 12 -1.10 -15.38 -7.33
C CYS A 12 -1.57 -14.38 -8.39
N GLY A 13 -0.65 -13.73 -9.10
CA GLY A 13 -1.03 -12.76 -10.12
C GLY A 13 -1.51 -11.44 -9.56
N MET A 14 -1.00 -11.02 -8.41
CA MET A 14 -1.45 -9.80 -7.76
C MET A 14 -0.66 -8.57 -8.10
N LEU A 15 0.24 -8.66 -9.09
CA LEU A 15 1.06 -7.52 -9.47
C LEU A 15 0.21 -6.33 -9.91
N ASN A 16 -0.84 -6.58 -10.68
CA ASN A 16 -1.69 -5.48 -11.15
C ASN A 16 -2.31 -4.72 -9.98
N ARG A 17 -2.77 -5.45 -8.96
CA ARG A 17 -3.33 -4.79 -7.77
C ARG A 17 -2.28 -3.98 -7.03
N ALA A 18 -1.07 -4.53 -6.91
CA ALA A 18 0.02 -3.83 -6.25
C ALA A 18 0.37 -2.55 -7.00
N GLN A 19 0.39 -2.61 -8.31
CA GLN A 19 0.68 -1.43 -9.12
C GLN A 19 -0.44 -0.39 -9.03
N ASP A 20 -1.70 -0.85 -9.02
CA ASP A 20 -2.84 0.07 -8.86
C ASP A 20 -2.77 0.81 -7.53
N VAL A 21 -2.45 0.09 -6.47
CA VAL A 21 -2.34 0.71 -5.15
C VAL A 21 -1.19 1.70 -5.12
N SER A 22 -0.03 1.32 -5.63
CA SER A 22 1.12 2.22 -5.62
C SER A 22 0.85 3.47 -6.43
N ARG A 23 0.21 3.32 -7.58
CA ARG A 23 -0.14 4.45 -8.42
C ARG A 23 -1.12 5.38 -7.71
N ALA A 24 -2.16 4.82 -7.10
CA ALA A 24 -3.14 5.62 -6.39
C ALA A 24 -2.50 6.41 -5.25
N LEU A 25 -1.60 5.78 -4.52
CA LEU A 25 -0.92 6.45 -3.42
C LEU A 25 -0.01 7.56 -3.92
N LEU A 26 0.71 7.31 -5.00
CA LEU A 26 1.59 8.34 -5.55
C LEU A 26 0.81 9.49 -6.16
N GLU A 27 -0.32 9.20 -6.80
CA GLU A 27 -1.15 10.25 -7.36
C GLU A 27 -1.82 11.09 -6.27
N GLN A 28 -2.22 10.43 -5.18
CA GLN A 28 -2.94 11.10 -4.11
C GLN A 28 -2.02 11.92 -3.21
N PHE A 29 -0.87 11.37 -2.86
CA PHE A 29 0.01 11.97 -1.87
C PHE A 29 1.30 12.54 -2.44
N GLY A 30 1.71 12.06 -3.62
CA GLY A 30 2.84 12.63 -4.34
C GLY A 30 4.08 12.81 -3.48
N GLU A 31 4.48 14.06 -3.33
CA GLU A 31 5.73 14.40 -2.65
C GLU A 31 5.70 14.14 -1.15
N ALA A 32 4.53 13.91 -0.57
CA ALA A 32 4.44 13.61 0.85
C ALA A 32 4.90 12.19 1.18
N ILE A 33 5.07 11.33 0.16
CA ILE A 33 5.58 9.98 0.33
C ILE A 33 7.02 9.94 -0.17
N ASP A 34 7.93 9.37 0.62
CA ASP A 34 9.32 9.21 0.21
C ASP A 34 9.48 8.14 -0.85
N GLU A 35 8.78 7.05 -0.68
CA GLU A 35 8.83 5.96 -1.66
C GLU A 35 7.68 5.01 -1.43
N VAL A 36 7.31 4.30 -2.50
CA VAL A 36 6.41 3.16 -2.42
C VAL A 36 7.17 1.96 -2.97
N ALA A 37 7.43 0.99 -2.12
CA ALA A 37 8.17 -0.21 -2.48
C ALA A 37 7.20 -1.35 -2.72
N LEU A 38 7.41 -2.08 -3.82
CA LEU A 38 6.68 -3.31 -4.09
C LEU A 38 7.52 -4.47 -3.59
N VAL A 39 6.99 -5.22 -2.63
CA VAL A 39 7.71 -6.32 -2.00
C VAL A 39 7.09 -7.62 -2.49
N THR A 40 7.91 -8.48 -3.05
CA THR A 40 7.43 -9.76 -3.56
C THR A 40 7.21 -10.73 -2.40
N GLY A 41 6.11 -11.47 -2.47
CA GLY A 41 5.79 -12.47 -1.46
C GLY A 41 5.11 -13.67 -2.09
N ASP A 42 4.54 -14.53 -1.26
CA ASP A 42 3.82 -15.71 -1.72
C ASP A 42 2.66 -16.01 -0.76
N ASP A 43 2.02 -17.17 -0.93
CA ASP A 43 0.93 -17.64 -0.07
C ASP A 43 -0.28 -16.70 -0.04
N GLY A 44 -0.50 -15.99 -1.13
CA GLY A 44 -1.68 -15.13 -1.24
C GLY A 44 -1.59 -13.83 -0.47
N VAL A 45 -0.40 -13.44 -0.05
CA VAL A 45 -0.23 -12.23 0.73
C VAL A 45 -0.58 -10.98 -0.10
N PHE A 46 -1.27 -10.05 0.53
CA PHE A 46 -1.42 -8.70 0.00
C PHE A 46 -1.61 -7.78 1.20
N ALA A 47 -0.58 -7.04 1.50
CA ALA A 47 -0.57 -6.17 2.67
C ALA A 47 0.09 -4.85 2.34
N VAL A 48 -0.40 -3.79 2.94
CA VAL A 48 0.16 -2.45 2.77
C VAL A 48 0.63 -1.96 4.14
N ARG A 49 1.87 -1.52 4.20
CA ARG A 49 2.45 -0.99 5.42
C ARG A 49 2.86 0.46 5.20
N ALA A 50 2.57 1.29 6.20
CA ALA A 50 2.97 2.68 6.20
C ALA A 50 3.74 2.94 7.49
N ALA A 51 4.96 3.47 7.37
CA ALA A 51 5.80 3.74 8.53
C ALA A 51 5.96 2.50 9.42
N ASP A 52 6.13 1.34 8.77
CA ASP A 52 6.31 0.04 9.42
C ASP A 52 5.06 -0.51 10.11
N GLU A 53 3.91 0.12 9.92
CA GLU A 53 2.66 -0.39 10.46
C GLU A 53 1.77 -0.92 9.34
N THR A 54 1.18 -2.08 9.55
CA THR A 54 0.25 -2.66 8.58
C THR A 54 -1.07 -1.90 8.62
N VAL A 55 -1.40 -1.27 7.51
CA VAL A 55 -2.65 -0.51 7.40
C VAL A 55 -3.70 -1.24 6.58
N PHE A 56 -3.29 -2.25 5.83
CA PHE A 56 -4.20 -3.08 5.06
C PHE A 56 -3.65 -4.49 5.00
N ASP A 57 -4.52 -5.49 5.21
CA ASP A 57 -4.15 -6.89 5.10
C ASP A 57 -5.33 -7.63 4.53
N LYS A 58 -5.13 -8.26 3.37
CA LYS A 58 -6.19 -8.96 2.65
C LYS A 58 -6.86 -10.06 3.48
N THR A 59 -6.16 -10.62 4.44
CA THR A 59 -6.74 -11.66 5.28
C THR A 59 -7.82 -11.12 6.22
N GLU A 60 -7.82 -9.80 6.46
CA GLU A 60 -8.77 -9.17 7.35
C GLU A 60 -9.67 -8.17 6.65
N ASP A 61 -9.25 -7.66 5.50
CA ASP A 61 -9.91 -6.56 4.82
C ASP A 61 -10.23 -6.93 3.38
N GLU A 62 -11.28 -6.36 2.85
CA GLU A 62 -11.60 -6.48 1.43
C GLU A 62 -10.74 -5.54 0.62
N TYR A 63 -10.26 -6.01 -0.53
CA TYR A 63 -9.44 -5.18 -1.39
C TYR A 63 -10.26 -3.99 -1.92
N ASP A 64 -9.81 -2.80 -1.62
CA ASP A 64 -10.46 -1.57 -2.06
C ASP A 64 -9.40 -0.47 -2.06
N VAL A 65 -9.07 0.02 -3.24
CA VAL A 65 -8.00 1.01 -3.39
C VAL A 65 -8.32 2.28 -2.59
N ASP A 66 -9.57 2.74 -2.64
CA ASP A 66 -9.95 3.94 -1.91
C ASP A 66 -9.80 3.76 -0.41
N ALA A 67 -10.17 2.59 0.09
CA ALA A 67 -10.01 2.29 1.52
C ALA A 67 -8.55 2.26 1.91
N ILE A 68 -7.70 1.71 1.05
CA ILE A 68 -6.26 1.67 1.32
C ILE A 68 -5.68 3.07 1.36
N VAL A 69 -6.08 3.93 0.42
CA VAL A 69 -5.64 5.32 0.40
C VAL A 69 -6.04 6.02 1.70
N ARG A 70 -7.27 5.82 2.15
CA ARG A 70 -7.74 6.42 3.40
C ARG A 70 -6.97 5.90 4.61
N ALA A 71 -6.62 4.61 4.58
CA ALA A 71 -5.87 4.01 5.69
C ALA A 71 -4.44 4.54 5.77
N VAL A 72 -3.86 4.88 4.63
CA VAL A 72 -2.49 5.42 4.59
C VAL A 72 -2.46 6.89 4.98
N LYS A 73 -3.54 7.61 4.74
CA LYS A 73 -3.58 9.06 4.91
C LYS A 73 -3.08 9.55 6.27
N PRO A 74 -3.45 8.95 7.41
CA PRO A 74 -2.96 9.44 8.71
C PRO A 74 -1.45 9.39 8.85
N TYR A 75 -0.79 8.55 8.07
CA TYR A 75 0.66 8.39 8.14
C TYR A 75 1.39 9.37 7.23
N VAL A 76 0.68 9.98 6.29
CA VAL A 76 1.28 10.83 5.27
C VAL A 76 0.92 12.28 5.48
N GLY A 77 -0.33 12.55 5.77
CA GLY A 77 -0.86 13.91 5.79
C GLY A 77 -0.53 14.71 7.01
N ALA A 78 0.26 14.16 7.91
CA ALA A 78 0.50 14.82 9.20
C ALA A 78 1.13 16.19 9.07
N THR A 79 1.81 16.43 7.97
CA THR A 79 2.52 17.67 7.75
C THR A 79 1.70 18.70 7.02
N ALA A 80 0.53 18.31 6.60
CA ALA A 80 -0.29 19.20 5.76
C ALA A 80 -0.62 20.51 6.45
#